data_701937f89979ab4f2a4a54faca6c145a
#
_entry.id   701937f89979ab4f2a4a54faca6c145a
#
_cell.length_a   1.000
_cell.length_b   1.000
_cell.length_c   1.000
_cell.angle_alpha   90.00
_cell.angle_beta   90.00
_cell.angle_gamma   90.00
#
_symmetry.space_group_name_H-M   'P 1'
#
loop_
_entity.id
_entity.type
_entity.pdbx_description
1 polymer ?
#
loop_
_entity_poly.entity_id
_entity_poly.type
_entity_poly.pdbx_seq_one_letter_code
_entity_poly.pdbx_strand_id
1 'polypeptide(L)'
;MEITVINGSPRLKKSNSEILKNYLLNFIKENKINEYFSFSIKLDNNIKTNIHNSDILIFIFPLYVDGIPSNLLSLLLNFENKKLINSKTKIYCIVNNGFFEGVQNHLAISQIRCWTKKVNAQWGQGIGVGSGELLSHLKKVPLGQGPLKNLGIALEKFSKNILSLKSDEDICINPNYPRILYFLQANVSWFMIARKNKLKFKDLFKKIYNK
;
A
#
# COMPACT_ATOMS: atom_id res chain seq x y z
N MET A 1 17.22 1.95 -15.29
CA MET A 1 16.78 2.52 -14.00
C MET A 1 16.80 1.45 -12.93
N GLU A 2 17.27 1.76 -11.74
CA GLU A 2 17.23 0.84 -10.60
C GLU A 2 16.08 1.23 -9.67
N ILE A 3 15.13 0.31 -9.49
CA ILE A 3 13.91 0.54 -8.71
C ILE A 3 13.92 -0.43 -7.51
N THR A 4 13.79 0.12 -6.31
CA THR A 4 13.57 -0.69 -5.12
C THR A 4 12.12 -0.59 -4.67
N VAL A 5 11.45 -1.73 -4.52
CA VAL A 5 10.06 -1.84 -4.05
C VAL A 5 10.04 -2.49 -2.67
N ILE A 6 9.47 -1.80 -1.70
CA ILE A 6 9.36 -2.26 -0.32
C ILE A 6 7.90 -2.50 0.03
N ASN A 7 7.55 -3.77 0.26
CA ASN A 7 6.26 -4.13 0.82
C ASN A 7 6.28 -3.91 2.34
N GLY A 8 5.55 -2.89 2.80
CA GLY A 8 5.46 -2.50 4.20
C GLY A 8 4.39 -3.25 5.00
N SER A 9 3.71 -4.24 4.40
CA SER A 9 2.72 -5.04 5.12
C SER A 9 3.38 -5.89 6.19
N PRO A 10 2.84 -5.96 7.43
CA PRO A 10 3.34 -6.89 8.45
C PRO A 10 2.95 -8.36 8.17
N ARG A 11 2.10 -8.62 7.17
CA ARG A 11 1.69 -9.98 6.78
C ARG A 11 2.68 -10.57 5.78
N LEU A 12 3.25 -11.72 6.12
CA LEU A 12 4.24 -12.46 5.32
C LEU A 12 3.71 -12.95 3.95
N LYS A 13 2.44 -13.32 3.89
CA LYS A 13 1.83 -13.91 2.67
C LYS A 13 0.41 -13.41 2.49
N LYS A 14 -0.04 -13.30 1.24
CA LYS A 14 -1.42 -12.97 0.86
C LYS A 14 -1.92 -11.63 1.40
N SER A 15 -1.04 -10.61 1.47
CA SER A 15 -1.47 -9.26 1.81
C SER A 15 -2.03 -8.55 0.58
N ASN A 16 -2.94 -7.58 0.81
CA ASN A 16 -3.46 -6.74 -0.27
C ASN A 16 -2.36 -5.85 -0.86
N SER A 17 -1.39 -5.43 -0.05
CA SER A 17 -0.19 -4.73 -0.52
C SER A 17 0.64 -5.55 -1.49
N GLU A 18 0.70 -6.89 -1.30
CA GLU A 18 1.37 -7.79 -2.25
C GLU A 18 0.62 -7.86 -3.60
N ILE A 19 -0.71 -7.86 -3.57
CA ILE A 19 -1.51 -7.82 -4.80
C ILE A 19 -1.26 -6.51 -5.56
N LEU A 20 -1.27 -5.37 -4.86
CA LEU A 20 -0.98 -4.06 -5.44
C LEU A 20 0.44 -3.97 -6.00
N LYS A 21 1.42 -4.52 -5.28
CA LYS A 21 2.79 -4.62 -5.75
C LYS A 21 2.85 -5.37 -7.08
N ASN A 22 2.24 -6.54 -7.15
CA ASN A 22 2.25 -7.37 -8.36
C ASN A 22 1.55 -6.68 -9.54
N TYR A 23 0.46 -5.94 -9.30
CA TYR A 23 -0.16 -5.12 -10.35
C TYR A 23 0.79 -4.03 -10.86
N LEU A 24 1.47 -3.31 -9.96
CA LEU A 24 2.42 -2.27 -10.35
C LEU A 24 3.62 -2.86 -11.11
N LEU A 25 4.17 -3.99 -10.66
CA LEU A 25 5.32 -4.63 -11.29
C LEU A 25 5.07 -4.98 -12.76
N ASN A 26 3.83 -5.32 -13.15
CA ASN A 26 3.50 -5.58 -14.55
C ASN A 26 3.73 -4.36 -15.48
N PHE A 27 3.65 -3.14 -14.95
CA PHE A 27 3.89 -1.92 -15.72
C PHE A 27 5.36 -1.51 -15.78
N ILE A 28 6.18 -1.94 -14.82
CA ILE A 28 7.58 -1.47 -14.69
C ILE A 28 8.62 -2.59 -14.84
N LYS A 29 8.20 -3.79 -15.24
CA LYS A 29 9.00 -5.03 -15.28
C LYS A 29 10.28 -4.97 -16.13
N GLU A 30 10.38 -4.03 -17.07
CA GLU A 30 11.56 -3.88 -17.95
C GLU A 30 12.76 -3.21 -17.27
N ASN A 31 12.61 -2.83 -15.99
CA ASN A 31 13.65 -2.19 -15.20
C ASN A 31 14.35 -3.21 -14.27
N LYS A 32 15.52 -2.83 -13.75
CA LYS A 32 16.15 -3.58 -12.67
C LYS A 32 15.37 -3.34 -11.37
N ILE A 33 14.71 -4.38 -10.84
CA ILE A 33 13.84 -4.28 -9.68
C ILE A 33 14.43 -5.07 -8.51
N ASN A 34 14.60 -4.41 -7.37
CA ASN A 34 14.91 -5.03 -6.08
C ASN A 34 13.63 -5.05 -5.23
N GLU A 35 13.26 -6.21 -4.69
CA GLU A 35 12.03 -6.36 -3.90
C GLU A 35 12.36 -6.78 -2.48
N TYR A 36 11.79 -6.06 -1.49
CA TYR A 36 11.99 -6.35 -0.07
C TYR A 36 10.68 -6.27 0.71
N PHE A 37 10.67 -6.97 1.86
CA PHE A 37 9.60 -6.87 2.86
C PHE A 37 10.14 -6.20 4.11
N SER A 38 9.47 -5.15 4.58
CA SER A 38 9.94 -4.34 5.71
C SER A 38 10.11 -5.12 7.01
N PHE A 39 9.34 -6.19 7.23
CA PHE A 39 9.41 -7.01 8.44
C PHE A 39 10.55 -8.02 8.43
N SER A 40 11.10 -8.40 7.27
CA SER A 40 12.13 -9.44 7.15
C SER A 40 13.46 -8.94 6.58
N ILE A 41 13.52 -7.69 6.16
CA ILE A 41 14.73 -7.11 5.59
C ILE A 41 15.85 -7.01 6.64
N LYS A 42 16.98 -7.66 6.32
CA LYS A 42 18.22 -7.51 7.09
C LYS A 42 19.14 -6.60 6.30
N LEU A 43 19.44 -5.43 6.82
CA LEU A 43 20.26 -4.41 6.15
C LEU A 43 21.75 -4.82 6.12
N ASP A 44 22.08 -5.87 5.37
CA ASP A 44 23.45 -6.20 5.02
C ASP A 44 24.04 -5.19 4.02
N ASN A 45 25.31 -5.33 3.67
CA ASN A 45 25.98 -4.37 2.80
C ASN A 45 25.41 -4.38 1.37
N ASN A 46 24.98 -5.52 0.85
CA ASN A 46 24.39 -5.61 -0.48
C ASN A 46 23.04 -4.86 -0.55
N ILE A 47 22.17 -5.10 0.44
CA ILE A 47 20.86 -4.42 0.51
C ILE A 47 21.02 -2.91 0.72
N LYS A 48 21.99 -2.50 1.57
CA LYS A 48 22.29 -1.06 1.75
C LYS A 48 22.73 -0.41 0.44
N THR A 49 23.60 -1.09 -0.31
CA THR A 49 24.09 -0.63 -1.61
C THR A 49 22.92 -0.53 -2.61
N ASN A 50 22.05 -1.54 -2.69
CA ASN A 50 20.89 -1.50 -3.58
C ASN A 50 19.94 -0.35 -3.24
N ILE A 51 19.69 -0.08 -1.95
CA ILE A 51 18.85 1.03 -1.51
C ILE A 51 19.51 2.37 -1.86
N HIS A 52 20.81 2.50 -1.58
CA HIS A 52 21.55 3.74 -1.85
C HIS A 52 21.65 4.08 -3.34
N ASN A 53 21.77 3.07 -4.19
CA ASN A 53 21.89 3.22 -5.65
C ASN A 53 20.53 3.30 -6.35
N SER A 54 19.42 3.14 -5.64
CA SER A 54 18.11 3.18 -6.26
C SER A 54 17.79 4.59 -6.79
N ASP A 55 17.45 4.68 -8.07
CA ASP A 55 16.88 5.88 -8.68
C ASP A 55 15.49 6.15 -8.10
N ILE A 56 14.76 5.06 -7.81
CA ILE A 56 13.37 5.09 -7.33
C ILE A 56 13.20 4.14 -6.15
N LEU A 57 12.51 4.63 -5.12
CA LEU A 57 12.10 3.85 -3.96
C LEU A 57 10.57 3.90 -3.83
N ILE A 58 9.91 2.74 -3.85
CA ILE A 58 8.45 2.62 -3.81
C ILE A 58 8.04 1.88 -2.54
N PHE A 59 7.23 2.51 -1.70
CA PHE A 59 6.64 1.89 -0.52
C PHE A 59 5.20 1.47 -0.80
N ILE A 60 4.84 0.20 -0.53
CA ILE A 60 3.48 -0.30 -0.70
C ILE A 60 3.04 -0.94 0.61
N PHE A 61 2.03 -0.35 1.28
CA PHE A 61 1.67 -0.77 2.64
C PHE A 61 0.20 -0.52 2.98
N PRO A 62 -0.35 -1.24 3.99
CA PRO A 62 -1.70 -0.97 4.48
C PRO A 62 -1.70 0.19 5.46
N LEU A 63 -2.82 0.94 5.50
CA LEU A 63 -3.11 1.90 6.55
C LEU A 63 -3.41 1.17 7.87
N TYR A 64 -2.69 1.47 8.94
CA TYR A 64 -2.96 0.97 10.28
C TYR A 64 -3.08 2.13 11.26
N VAL A 65 -4.27 2.25 11.88
CA VAL A 65 -4.56 3.31 12.85
C VAL A 65 -4.13 4.69 12.31
N ASP A 66 -4.63 5.02 11.13
CA ASP A 66 -4.38 6.26 10.36
C ASP A 66 -2.89 6.55 10.07
N GLY A 67 -2.03 5.55 10.14
CA GLY A 67 -0.59 5.74 9.93
C GLY A 67 0.13 4.58 9.25
N ILE A 68 1.44 4.72 9.23
CA ILE A 68 2.39 3.75 8.70
C ILE A 68 2.51 2.56 9.66
N PRO A 69 2.50 1.30 9.20
CA PRO A 69 2.75 0.13 10.04
C PRO A 69 4.11 0.22 10.76
N SER A 70 4.15 -0.21 12.02
CA SER A 70 5.33 -0.08 12.88
C SER A 70 6.60 -0.71 12.31
N ASN A 71 6.49 -1.86 11.63
CA ASN A 71 7.62 -2.50 10.96
C ASN A 71 8.19 -1.64 9.81
N LEU A 72 7.34 -0.95 9.05
CA LEU A 72 7.79 -0.02 8.02
C LEU A 72 8.37 1.24 8.65
N LEU A 73 7.73 1.80 9.67
CA LEU A 73 8.24 2.96 10.39
C LEU A 73 9.64 2.69 10.97
N SER A 74 9.85 1.54 11.59
CA SER A 74 11.16 1.12 12.11
C SER A 74 12.21 1.03 10.99
N LEU A 75 11.83 0.55 9.81
CA LEU A 75 12.73 0.50 8.65
C LEU A 75 13.09 1.91 8.15
N LEU A 76 12.10 2.82 8.05
CA LEU A 76 12.33 4.21 7.65
C LEU A 76 13.30 4.93 8.61
N LEU A 77 13.15 4.73 9.92
CA LEU A 77 14.08 5.25 10.92
C LEU A 77 15.49 4.67 10.76
N ASN A 78 15.60 3.38 10.44
CA ASN A 78 16.91 2.78 10.14
C ASN A 78 17.57 3.37 8.89
N PHE A 79 16.79 3.65 7.83
CA PHE A 79 17.32 4.31 6.63
C PHE A 79 17.81 5.72 6.93
N GLU A 80 17.06 6.47 7.72
CA GLU A 80 17.40 7.81 8.16
C GLU A 80 18.70 7.82 9.01
N ASN A 81 18.74 7.01 10.07
CA ASN A 81 19.88 6.93 10.99
C ASN A 81 21.17 6.51 10.29
N LYS A 82 21.08 5.65 9.28
CA LYS A 82 22.23 5.17 8.50
C LYS A 82 22.50 5.99 7.25
N LYS A 83 21.72 7.06 7.00
CA LYS A 83 21.83 7.94 5.82
C LYS A 83 21.86 7.15 4.51
N LEU A 84 20.99 6.12 4.37
CA LEU A 84 21.02 5.22 3.23
C LEU A 84 20.40 5.82 1.96
N ILE A 85 19.56 6.83 2.09
CA ILE A 85 18.81 7.38 0.96
C ILE A 85 19.64 8.47 0.26
N ASN A 86 19.79 8.33 -1.05
CA ASN A 86 20.45 9.35 -1.87
C ASN A 86 19.49 10.53 -2.11
N SER A 87 20.00 11.75 -2.13
CA SER A 87 19.21 12.97 -2.39
C SER A 87 18.57 13.00 -3.80
N LYS A 88 19.10 12.24 -4.74
CA LYS A 88 18.53 12.09 -6.10
C LYS A 88 17.43 11.05 -6.17
N THR A 89 17.30 10.15 -5.19
CA THR A 89 16.29 9.12 -5.15
C THR A 89 14.88 9.72 -5.13
N LYS A 90 14.03 9.27 -6.05
CA LYS A 90 12.63 9.70 -6.07
C LYS A 90 11.75 8.67 -5.35
N ILE A 91 10.90 9.15 -4.44
CA ILE A 91 10.10 8.31 -3.55
C ILE A 91 8.63 8.37 -3.95
N TYR A 92 8.05 7.19 -4.11
CA TYR A 92 6.63 6.97 -4.40
C TYR A 92 6.00 6.07 -3.33
N CYS A 93 4.68 6.13 -3.16
CA CYS A 93 4.02 5.16 -2.31
C CYS A 93 2.61 4.77 -2.78
N ILE A 94 2.18 3.56 -2.43
CA ILE A 94 0.81 3.08 -2.55
C ILE A 94 0.34 2.66 -1.16
N VAL A 95 -0.74 3.29 -0.68
CA VAL A 95 -1.33 2.98 0.62
C VAL A 95 -2.73 2.43 0.42
N ASN A 96 -3.04 1.30 1.02
CA ASN A 96 -4.38 0.70 0.95
C ASN A 96 -5.04 0.60 2.33
N ASN A 97 -6.35 0.77 2.37
CA ASN A 97 -7.15 0.65 3.58
C ASN A 97 -8.36 -0.28 3.41
N GLY A 98 -9.05 -0.57 4.51
CA GLY A 98 -10.31 -1.34 4.51
C GLY A 98 -11.57 -0.48 4.36
N PHE A 99 -11.47 0.86 4.38
CA PHE A 99 -12.60 1.76 4.13
C PHE A 99 -12.95 1.81 2.65
N PHE A 100 -14.16 2.23 2.33
CA PHE A 100 -14.56 2.44 0.93
C PHE A 100 -13.71 3.53 0.27
N GLU A 101 -13.42 4.60 1.02
CA GLU A 101 -12.78 5.81 0.52
C GLU A 101 -11.26 5.72 0.54
N GLY A 102 -10.63 5.93 -0.61
CA GLY A 102 -9.17 6.00 -0.74
C GLY A 102 -8.56 7.22 -0.06
N VAL A 103 -9.33 8.31 0.12
CA VAL A 103 -8.86 9.53 0.78
C VAL A 103 -8.44 9.31 2.23
N GLN A 104 -8.94 8.27 2.90
CA GLN A 104 -8.52 7.92 4.27
C GLN A 104 -7.01 7.62 4.38
N ASN A 105 -6.33 7.37 3.27
CA ASN A 105 -4.90 7.13 3.24
C ASN A 105 -4.04 8.42 3.27
N HIS A 106 -4.64 9.61 3.20
CA HIS A 106 -3.93 10.88 3.02
C HIS A 106 -2.90 11.16 4.13
N LEU A 107 -3.20 10.79 5.38
CA LEU A 107 -2.27 10.98 6.50
C LEU A 107 -1.02 10.12 6.35
N ALA A 108 -1.18 8.84 6.01
CA ALA A 108 -0.05 7.93 5.80
C ALA A 108 0.81 8.34 4.58
N ILE A 109 0.18 8.81 3.49
CA ILE A 109 0.91 9.39 2.35
C ILE A 109 1.70 10.63 2.79
N SER A 110 1.08 11.52 3.57
CA SER A 110 1.72 12.72 4.10
C SER A 110 2.89 12.39 5.03
N GLN A 111 2.80 11.32 5.83
CA GLN A 111 3.90 10.84 6.67
C GLN A 111 5.11 10.42 5.82
N ILE A 112 4.90 9.65 4.74
CA ILE A 112 5.99 9.29 3.81
C ILE A 112 6.57 10.54 3.15
N ARG A 113 5.74 11.48 2.73
CA ARG A 113 6.18 12.75 2.12
C ARG A 113 7.03 13.58 3.10
N CYS A 114 6.63 13.67 4.37
CA CYS A 114 7.40 14.35 5.41
C CYS A 114 8.75 13.66 5.66
N TRP A 115 8.74 12.32 5.73
CA TRP A 115 9.97 11.54 5.87
C TRP A 115 10.90 11.73 4.64
N THR A 116 10.35 11.76 3.43
CA THR A 116 11.10 12.04 2.19
C THR A 116 11.87 13.34 2.29
N LYS A 117 11.24 14.42 2.77
CA LYS A 117 11.90 15.70 3.01
C LYS A 117 13.00 15.58 4.07
N LYS A 118 12.74 14.84 5.15
CA LYS A 118 13.68 14.65 6.26
C LYS A 118 14.97 13.95 5.83
N VAL A 119 14.88 12.99 4.91
CA VAL A 119 16.06 12.30 4.34
C VAL A 119 16.65 13.00 3.12
N ASN A 120 16.18 14.22 2.81
CA ASN A 120 16.62 15.04 1.67
C ASN A 120 16.46 14.35 0.31
N ALA A 121 15.45 13.48 0.15
CA ALA A 121 15.10 12.84 -1.10
C ALA A 121 13.99 13.61 -1.85
N GLN A 122 13.65 13.17 -3.05
CA GLN A 122 12.62 13.79 -3.89
C GLN A 122 11.28 13.08 -3.76
N TRP A 123 10.21 13.83 -3.54
CA TRP A 123 8.85 13.27 -3.59
C TRP A 123 8.38 13.11 -5.04
N GLY A 124 7.90 11.95 -5.38
CA GLY A 124 7.26 11.66 -6.65
C GLY A 124 5.74 11.80 -6.57
N GLN A 125 5.08 10.78 -6.04
CA GLN A 125 3.61 10.73 -5.94
C GLN A 125 3.15 9.64 -4.98
N GLY A 126 1.97 9.82 -4.37
CA GLY A 126 1.28 8.80 -3.58
C GLY A 126 -0.04 8.34 -4.23
N ILE A 127 -0.40 7.06 -4.04
CA ILE A 127 -1.75 6.56 -4.32
C ILE A 127 -2.38 6.06 -3.03
N GLY A 128 -3.59 6.57 -2.72
CA GLY A 128 -4.47 6.05 -1.69
C GLY A 128 -5.55 5.15 -2.30
N VAL A 129 -5.56 3.87 -1.96
CA VAL A 129 -6.49 2.86 -2.47
C VAL A 129 -7.52 2.51 -1.41
N GLY A 130 -8.79 2.84 -1.67
CA GLY A 130 -9.91 2.42 -0.84
C GLY A 130 -10.32 0.97 -1.12
N SER A 131 -11.00 0.38 -0.15
CA SER A 131 -11.51 -1.01 -0.24
C SER A 131 -10.45 -2.05 -0.58
N GLY A 132 -9.24 -1.88 -0.04
CA GLY A 132 -8.13 -2.80 -0.29
C GLY A 132 -8.47 -4.27 0.01
N GLU A 133 -9.40 -4.55 0.93
CA GLU A 133 -9.83 -5.90 1.24
C GLU A 133 -10.54 -6.59 0.07
N LEU A 134 -11.19 -5.85 -0.82
CA LEU A 134 -11.81 -6.42 -2.02
C LEU A 134 -10.80 -7.08 -2.96
N LEU A 135 -9.55 -6.61 -2.98
CA LEU A 135 -8.52 -7.12 -3.90
C LEU A 135 -8.34 -8.64 -3.79
N SER A 136 -8.40 -9.17 -2.58
CA SER A 136 -8.28 -10.62 -2.34
C SER A 136 -9.42 -11.43 -2.94
N HIS A 137 -10.59 -10.83 -3.10
CA HIS A 137 -11.81 -11.45 -3.66
C HIS A 137 -11.93 -11.24 -5.18
N LEU A 138 -11.22 -10.27 -5.73
CA LEU A 138 -11.31 -9.87 -7.14
C LEU A 138 -10.20 -10.44 -8.04
N LYS A 139 -9.50 -11.48 -7.61
CA LYS A 139 -8.35 -12.08 -8.34
C LYS A 139 -8.67 -12.53 -9.77
N LYS A 140 -9.94 -12.86 -10.07
CA LYS A 140 -10.40 -13.27 -11.40
C LYS A 140 -10.82 -12.09 -12.27
N VAL A 141 -10.93 -10.88 -11.70
CA VAL A 141 -11.29 -9.68 -12.44
C VAL A 141 -10.02 -9.04 -12.99
N PRO A 142 -9.92 -8.83 -14.30
CA PRO A 142 -8.76 -8.15 -14.88
C PRO A 142 -8.61 -6.73 -14.34
N LEU A 143 -7.37 -6.31 -14.12
CA LEU A 143 -7.07 -4.92 -13.73
C LEU A 143 -7.61 -3.97 -14.82
N GLY A 144 -8.22 -2.86 -14.40
CA GLY A 144 -8.85 -1.89 -15.30
C GLY A 144 -10.29 -2.21 -15.67
N GLN A 145 -10.89 -3.31 -15.15
CA GLN A 145 -12.26 -3.71 -15.42
C GLN A 145 -13.11 -3.78 -14.15
N GLY A 146 -14.44 -3.63 -14.31
CA GLY A 146 -15.39 -3.72 -13.21
C GLY A 146 -14.96 -2.93 -11.98
N PRO A 147 -14.98 -3.52 -10.77
CA PRO A 147 -14.55 -2.86 -9.54
C PRO A 147 -13.10 -2.35 -9.56
N LEU A 148 -12.22 -2.96 -10.38
CA LEU A 148 -10.80 -2.61 -10.51
C LEU A 148 -10.52 -1.54 -11.60
N LYS A 149 -11.56 -0.94 -12.23
CA LYS A 149 -11.40 0.06 -13.29
C LYS A 149 -10.58 1.25 -12.83
N ASN A 150 -10.98 1.88 -11.72
CA ASN A 150 -10.30 3.08 -11.21
C ASN A 150 -8.85 2.76 -10.76
N LEU A 151 -8.62 1.58 -10.19
CA LEU A 151 -7.29 1.12 -9.82
C LEU A 151 -6.38 0.97 -11.04
N GLY A 152 -6.90 0.38 -12.12
CA GLY A 152 -6.12 0.21 -13.36
C GLY A 152 -5.69 1.55 -13.96
N ILE A 153 -6.63 2.51 -14.07
CA ILE A 153 -6.35 3.86 -14.58
C ILE A 153 -5.29 4.57 -13.72
N ALA A 154 -5.45 4.49 -12.39
CA ALA A 154 -4.53 5.13 -11.46
C ALA A 154 -3.11 4.52 -11.54
N LEU A 155 -3.00 3.19 -11.57
CA LEU A 155 -1.70 2.50 -11.66
C LEU A 155 -1.01 2.75 -13.01
N GLU A 156 -1.77 2.83 -14.10
CA GLU A 156 -1.21 3.18 -15.41
C GLU A 156 -0.61 4.60 -15.40
N LYS A 157 -1.35 5.59 -14.89
CA LYS A 157 -0.84 6.97 -14.75
C LYS A 157 0.38 7.01 -13.84
N PHE A 158 0.32 6.34 -12.70
CA PHE A 158 1.38 6.29 -11.69
C PHE A 158 2.66 5.65 -12.25
N SER A 159 2.53 4.55 -12.97
CA SER A 159 3.68 3.88 -13.60
C SER A 159 4.36 4.75 -14.66
N LYS A 160 3.58 5.52 -15.45
CA LYS A 160 4.13 6.51 -16.39
C LYS A 160 4.92 7.59 -15.67
N ASN A 161 4.42 8.08 -14.52
CA ASN A 161 5.13 9.04 -13.68
C ASN A 161 6.41 8.45 -13.07
N ILE A 162 6.37 7.21 -12.62
CA ILE A 162 7.55 6.47 -12.13
C ILE A 162 8.61 6.39 -13.23
N LEU A 163 8.25 5.88 -14.41
CA LEU A 163 9.18 5.65 -15.52
C LEU A 163 9.78 6.95 -16.08
N SER A 164 9.08 8.06 -15.97
CA SER A 164 9.56 9.39 -16.37
C SER A 164 10.16 10.22 -15.24
N LEU A 165 10.32 9.65 -14.04
CA LEU A 165 10.79 10.37 -12.84
C LEU A 165 9.99 11.65 -12.57
N LYS A 166 8.68 11.64 -12.84
CA LYS A 166 7.81 12.80 -12.69
C LYS A 166 7.22 12.87 -11.29
N SER A 167 7.19 14.08 -10.70
CA SER A 167 6.38 14.38 -9.53
C SER A 167 4.98 14.83 -9.97
N ASP A 168 3.94 14.36 -9.29
CA ASP A 168 2.56 14.73 -9.57
C ASP A 168 1.75 14.78 -8.26
N GLU A 169 0.52 15.26 -8.33
CA GLU A 169 -0.41 15.25 -7.21
C GLU A 169 -0.77 13.82 -6.80
N ASP A 170 -0.99 13.63 -5.50
CA ASP A 170 -1.41 12.33 -4.98
C ASP A 170 -2.80 11.96 -5.50
N ILE A 171 -3.00 10.68 -5.76
CA ILE A 171 -4.26 10.13 -6.28
C ILE A 171 -4.95 9.34 -5.18
N CYS A 172 -6.19 9.67 -4.84
CA CYS A 172 -7.02 8.84 -3.95
C CYS A 172 -8.15 8.23 -4.77
N ILE A 173 -8.25 6.90 -4.75
CA ILE A 173 -9.25 6.18 -5.53
C ILE A 173 -10.16 5.33 -4.66
N ASN A 174 -11.44 5.34 -5.04
CA ASN A 174 -12.44 4.40 -4.55
C ASN A 174 -12.63 3.27 -5.58
N PRO A 175 -13.11 2.09 -5.18
CA PRO A 175 -13.45 1.05 -6.14
C PRO A 175 -14.57 1.54 -7.09
N ASN A 176 -14.54 1.09 -8.34
CA ASN A 176 -15.64 1.31 -9.26
C ASN A 176 -16.78 0.34 -8.94
N TYR A 177 -17.43 0.56 -7.80
CA TYR A 177 -18.44 -0.31 -7.24
C TYR A 177 -19.44 0.52 -6.41
N PRO A 178 -20.76 0.24 -6.46
CA PRO A 178 -21.73 0.99 -5.67
C PRO A 178 -21.48 0.90 -4.17
N ARG A 179 -21.35 2.06 -3.50
CA ARG A 179 -21.03 2.13 -2.06
C ARG A 179 -22.04 1.36 -1.20
N ILE A 180 -23.31 1.42 -1.53
CA ILE A 180 -24.38 0.71 -0.81
C ILE A 180 -24.14 -0.81 -0.86
N LEU A 181 -23.78 -1.34 -2.04
CA LEU A 181 -23.52 -2.78 -2.19
C LEU A 181 -22.26 -3.18 -1.43
N TYR A 182 -21.25 -2.33 -1.37
CA TYR A 182 -20.06 -2.57 -0.55
C TYR A 182 -20.43 -2.76 0.92
N PHE A 183 -21.23 -1.84 1.50
CA PHE A 183 -21.67 -1.94 2.89
C PHE A 183 -22.55 -3.17 3.14
N LEU A 184 -23.46 -3.49 2.23
CA LEU A 184 -24.27 -4.68 2.36
C LEU A 184 -23.41 -5.95 2.36
N GLN A 185 -22.46 -6.07 1.45
CA GLN A 185 -21.54 -7.22 1.39
C GLN A 185 -20.64 -7.30 2.64
N ALA A 186 -20.15 -6.18 3.14
CA ALA A 186 -19.35 -6.15 4.37
C ALA A 186 -20.16 -6.69 5.56
N ASN A 187 -21.41 -6.23 5.74
CA ASN A 187 -22.28 -6.71 6.81
C ASN A 187 -22.60 -8.20 6.68
N VAL A 188 -22.91 -8.66 5.46
CA VAL A 188 -23.15 -10.10 5.20
C VAL A 188 -21.90 -10.92 5.52
N SER A 189 -20.71 -10.45 5.13
CA SER A 189 -19.46 -11.15 5.41
C SER A 189 -19.19 -11.28 6.91
N TRP A 190 -19.41 -10.23 7.69
CA TRP A 190 -19.31 -10.28 9.16
C TRP A 190 -20.27 -11.29 9.76
N PHE A 191 -21.51 -11.31 9.27
CA PHE A 191 -22.48 -12.31 9.72
C PHE A 191 -22.06 -13.74 9.40
N MET A 192 -21.53 -13.97 8.19
CA MET A 192 -21.00 -15.30 7.80
C MET A 192 -19.80 -15.72 8.66
N ILE A 193 -18.88 -14.79 8.96
CA ILE A 193 -17.73 -15.03 9.84
C ILE A 193 -18.22 -15.38 11.26
N ALA A 194 -19.19 -14.64 11.81
CA ALA A 194 -19.79 -14.94 13.12
C ALA A 194 -20.38 -16.35 13.16
N ARG A 195 -21.17 -16.73 12.15
CA ARG A 195 -21.74 -18.09 12.05
C ARG A 195 -20.67 -19.17 11.96
N LYS A 196 -19.60 -18.95 11.20
CA LYS A 196 -18.46 -19.86 11.12
C LYS A 196 -17.80 -20.08 12.48
N ASN A 197 -17.80 -19.04 13.33
CA ASN A 197 -17.32 -19.09 14.70
C ASN A 197 -18.40 -19.53 15.72
N LYS A 198 -19.51 -20.14 15.25
CA LYS A 198 -20.64 -20.64 16.07
C LYS A 198 -21.37 -19.54 16.86
N LEU A 199 -21.25 -18.28 16.47
CA LEU A 199 -21.95 -17.15 17.06
C LEU A 199 -23.31 -16.95 16.37
N LYS A 200 -24.31 -16.49 17.15
CA LYS A 200 -25.65 -16.09 16.64
C LYS A 200 -25.63 -14.62 16.25
N PHE A 201 -26.57 -14.19 15.40
CA PHE A 201 -26.70 -12.79 14.98
C PHE A 201 -26.76 -11.81 16.18
N LYS A 202 -27.50 -12.16 17.22
CA LYS A 202 -27.59 -11.35 18.46
C LYS A 202 -26.27 -11.17 19.19
N ASP A 203 -25.30 -12.09 18.99
CA ASP A 203 -24.00 -12.03 19.67
C ASP A 203 -23.10 -10.93 19.07
N LEU A 204 -23.37 -10.50 17.84
CA LEU A 204 -22.67 -9.37 17.19
C LEU A 204 -22.92 -8.02 17.89
N PHE A 205 -24.04 -7.91 18.61
CA PHE A 205 -24.47 -6.68 19.30
C PHE A 205 -24.29 -6.75 20.81
N LYS A 206 -23.73 -7.83 21.34
CA LYS A 206 -23.46 -7.93 22.78
C LYS A 206 -22.33 -6.97 23.17
N LYS A 207 -22.61 -6.15 24.17
CA LYS A 207 -21.56 -5.39 24.83
C LYS A 207 -20.71 -6.36 25.65
N ILE A 208 -19.38 -6.35 25.43
CA ILE A 208 -18.42 -7.22 26.13
C ILE A 208 -18.27 -6.82 27.62
N TYR A 209 -18.63 -5.59 27.96
CA TYR A 209 -18.56 -5.06 29.31
C TYR A 209 -19.98 -4.78 29.84
N ASN A 210 -20.63 -5.81 30.37
CA ASN A 210 -21.63 -5.61 31.40
C ASN A 210 -20.92 -5.95 32.74
N LYS A 211 -20.42 -4.91 33.41
CA LYS A 211 -20.28 -4.98 34.86
C LYS A 211 -21.61 -4.64 35.50
#